data_0e5f6e3256c14fc3994e268fb563cafc
#
_entry.id   0e5f6e3256c14fc3994e268fb563cafc
#
_cell.length_a   1.000
_cell.length_b   1.000
_cell.length_c   1.000
_cell.angle_alpha   90.00
_cell.angle_beta   90.00
_cell.angle_gamma   90.00
#
_symmetry.space_group_name_H-M   'P 1'
#
loop_
_entity.id
_entity.type
_entity.pdbx_description
1 polymer ?
#
loop_
_entity_poly.entity_id
_entity_poly.type
_entity_poly.pdbx_seq_one_letter_code
_entity_poly.pdbx_strand_id
1 'polypeptide(L)'
;MNRITVFLLLTVLLVACGPRELEPDARYECERCDEWNEPQEPFRVHGNTWYVGTDGLSSILIETDDGLILIDGGLPQSAERIDASIRAIGFDPLNIKAILVSHPHFDHAGGVAALQRMTRANVFSSDAGAVTLSSGRLGADDPQYVADTDEGSFPPVEHVTAIGDGEFVSVGSVNVKANYTPGHTQGSVTWTWESCALNTCLNVVYADSLTAVSSQGFSFAASGAAQRMVESAGTIADMPCDILLSPHPFFFGM
;
A
#
# COMPACT_ATOMS: atom_id res chain seq x y z
N MET A 1 43.13 37.75 -46.87
CA MET A 1 43.01 37.08 -45.56
C MET A 1 41.51 36.85 -45.26
N ASN A 2 41.02 35.66 -45.62
CA ASN A 2 39.59 35.28 -45.42
C ASN A 2 39.41 34.74 -44.02
N ARG A 3 38.58 35.41 -43.23
CA ARG A 3 38.15 34.90 -41.91
C ARG A 3 36.95 33.98 -42.11
N ILE A 4 37.14 32.70 -41.86
CA ILE A 4 36.05 31.70 -41.81
C ILE A 4 35.41 31.79 -40.41
N THR A 5 34.19 32.27 -40.34
CA THR A 5 33.39 32.26 -39.11
C THR A 5 32.69 30.92 -39.01
N VAL A 6 33.12 30.10 -38.08
CA VAL A 6 32.48 28.78 -37.79
C VAL A 6 31.31 29.06 -36.83
N PHE A 7 30.07 28.86 -37.30
CA PHE A 7 28.86 28.84 -36.47
C PHE A 7 28.74 27.47 -35.83
N LEU A 8 28.92 27.42 -34.52
CA LEU A 8 28.63 26.25 -33.72
C LEU A 8 27.11 26.18 -33.49
N LEU A 9 26.41 25.30 -34.18
CA LEU A 9 24.99 25.00 -33.88
C LEU A 9 24.94 24.17 -32.60
N LEU A 10 24.51 24.78 -31.51
CA LEU A 10 24.18 24.08 -30.25
C LEU A 10 22.79 23.42 -30.41
N THR A 11 22.76 22.12 -30.72
CA THR A 11 21.52 21.34 -30.68
C THR A 11 21.12 21.09 -29.21
N VAL A 12 20.14 21.81 -28.72
CA VAL A 12 19.49 21.53 -27.44
C VAL A 12 18.57 20.31 -27.66
N LEU A 13 19.00 19.15 -27.17
CA LEU A 13 18.14 17.97 -27.06
C LEU A 13 17.08 18.26 -25.97
N LEU A 14 15.88 18.65 -26.38
CA LEU A 14 14.70 18.62 -25.53
C LEU A 14 14.37 17.17 -25.30
N VAL A 15 14.77 16.62 -24.13
CA VAL A 15 14.23 15.36 -23.63
C VAL A 15 12.75 15.66 -23.30
N ALA A 16 11.85 15.28 -24.19
CA ALA A 16 10.43 15.31 -23.89
C ALA A 16 10.20 14.25 -22.80
N CYS A 17 9.91 14.71 -21.58
CA CYS A 17 9.40 13.86 -20.51
C CYS A 17 7.99 13.42 -20.96
N GLY A 18 7.88 12.22 -21.56
CA GLY A 18 6.59 11.57 -21.83
C GLY A 18 5.82 11.31 -20.54
N PRO A 19 4.52 11.02 -20.63
CA PRO A 19 3.75 10.59 -19.47
C PRO A 19 4.46 9.38 -18.84
N ARG A 20 4.59 9.37 -17.52
CA ARG A 20 5.17 8.23 -16.80
C ARG A 20 4.16 7.08 -16.88
N GLU A 21 4.62 5.95 -17.39
CA GLU A 21 3.86 4.71 -17.44
C GLU A 21 4.29 3.80 -16.29
N LEU A 22 3.41 2.88 -15.90
CA LEU A 22 3.73 1.85 -14.91
C LEU A 22 4.72 0.87 -15.54
N GLU A 23 5.87 0.70 -14.89
CA GLU A 23 6.82 -0.35 -15.18
C GLU A 23 6.67 -1.43 -14.09
N PRO A 24 5.99 -2.56 -14.38
CA PRO A 24 5.71 -3.58 -13.39
C PRO A 24 6.99 -4.30 -12.96
N ASP A 25 7.03 -4.72 -11.71
CA ASP A 25 8.06 -5.60 -11.20
C ASP A 25 7.79 -7.06 -11.58
N ALA A 26 8.78 -7.93 -11.40
CA ALA A 26 8.61 -9.35 -11.66
C ALA A 26 7.49 -9.95 -10.81
N ARG A 27 6.69 -10.83 -11.41
CA ARG A 27 5.61 -11.52 -10.69
C ARG A 27 6.17 -12.28 -9.50
N TYR A 28 5.42 -12.26 -8.42
CA TYR A 28 5.63 -13.17 -7.30
C TYR A 28 4.74 -14.41 -7.48
N GLU A 29 5.33 -15.59 -7.32
CA GLU A 29 4.63 -16.86 -7.51
C GLU A 29 4.37 -17.50 -6.15
N CYS A 30 3.10 -17.78 -5.84
CA CYS A 30 2.67 -18.49 -4.65
C CYS A 30 1.42 -19.31 -4.96
N GLU A 31 1.03 -20.21 -4.04
CA GLU A 31 -0.09 -21.14 -4.24
C GLU A 31 -1.42 -20.42 -4.57
N ARG A 32 -1.65 -19.24 -3.97
CA ARG A 32 -2.88 -18.46 -4.14
C ARG A 32 -2.70 -17.18 -4.94
N CYS A 33 -1.51 -16.91 -5.48
CA CYS A 33 -1.22 -15.64 -6.14
C CYS A 33 -2.12 -15.36 -7.35
N ASP A 34 -2.46 -16.37 -8.13
CA ASP A 34 -3.36 -16.22 -9.28
C ASP A 34 -4.78 -15.92 -8.81
N GLU A 35 -5.30 -16.66 -7.82
CA GLU A 35 -6.61 -16.44 -7.21
C GLU A 35 -6.70 -15.03 -6.60
N TRP A 36 -5.70 -14.64 -5.81
CA TRP A 36 -5.67 -13.32 -5.19
C TRP A 36 -5.58 -12.18 -6.19
N ASN A 37 -5.01 -12.43 -7.37
CA ASN A 37 -4.86 -11.42 -8.43
C ASN A 37 -5.97 -11.49 -9.49
N GLU A 38 -7.08 -12.22 -9.27
CA GLU A 38 -8.22 -12.17 -10.18
C GLU A 38 -8.78 -10.74 -10.28
N PRO A 39 -9.28 -10.34 -11.47
CA PRO A 39 -9.82 -8.99 -11.66
C PRO A 39 -11.06 -8.76 -10.80
N GLN A 40 -11.10 -7.62 -10.13
CA GLN A 40 -12.28 -7.07 -9.49
C GLN A 40 -12.64 -5.74 -10.16
N GLU A 41 -13.90 -5.57 -10.56
CA GLU A 41 -14.39 -4.28 -11.04
C GLU A 41 -14.30 -3.24 -9.90
N PRO A 42 -13.66 -2.08 -10.12
CA PRO A 42 -13.57 -1.07 -9.09
C PRO A 42 -14.92 -0.47 -8.76
N PHE A 43 -15.15 -0.18 -7.49
CA PHE A 43 -16.43 0.37 -7.04
C PHE A 43 -16.26 1.39 -5.92
N ARG A 44 -17.26 2.27 -5.78
CA ARG A 44 -17.32 3.24 -4.68
C ARG A 44 -17.80 2.54 -3.42
N VAL A 45 -17.00 2.58 -2.35
CA VAL A 45 -17.36 2.10 -1.02
C VAL A 45 -18.32 3.09 -0.35
N HIS A 46 -17.88 4.34 -0.18
CA HIS A 46 -18.68 5.46 0.31
C HIS A 46 -17.98 6.78 0.00
N GLY A 47 -18.77 7.83 -0.25
CA GLY A 47 -18.24 9.19 -0.40
C GLY A 47 -17.05 9.28 -1.36
N ASN A 48 -15.90 9.60 -0.81
CA ASN A 48 -14.63 9.74 -1.51
C ASN A 48 -13.74 8.48 -1.46
N THR A 49 -14.26 7.35 -0.99
CA THR A 49 -13.53 6.09 -0.79
C THR A 49 -13.94 5.06 -1.85
N TRP A 50 -12.95 4.47 -2.52
CA TRP A 50 -13.13 3.53 -3.61
C TRP A 50 -12.32 2.26 -3.37
N TYR A 51 -12.85 1.11 -3.77
CA TYR A 51 -12.12 -0.15 -3.90
C TYR A 51 -11.50 -0.21 -5.31
N VAL A 52 -10.17 -0.41 -5.38
CA VAL A 52 -9.41 -0.47 -6.63
C VAL A 52 -8.47 -1.68 -6.69
N GLY A 53 -8.57 -2.58 -5.72
CA GLY A 53 -7.78 -3.80 -5.60
C GLY A 53 -8.24 -4.91 -6.55
N THR A 54 -7.83 -6.12 -6.22
CA THR A 54 -8.19 -7.37 -6.92
C THR A 54 -9.21 -8.15 -6.10
N ASP A 55 -9.70 -9.29 -6.60
CA ASP A 55 -10.72 -10.10 -5.92
C ASP A 55 -10.26 -10.58 -4.53
N GLY A 56 -8.98 -10.97 -4.40
CA GLY A 56 -8.45 -11.49 -3.14
C GLY A 56 -7.61 -10.52 -2.31
N LEU A 57 -7.26 -9.34 -2.83
CA LEU A 57 -6.40 -8.36 -2.16
C LEU A 57 -6.96 -6.95 -2.30
N SER A 58 -7.23 -6.34 -1.16
CA SER A 58 -7.75 -4.98 -1.12
C SER A 58 -6.69 -3.94 -1.45
N SER A 59 -7.06 -2.97 -2.27
CA SER A 59 -6.41 -1.68 -2.37
C SER A 59 -7.49 -0.61 -2.35
N ILE A 60 -7.30 0.42 -1.52
CA ILE A 60 -8.30 1.46 -1.30
C ILE A 60 -7.78 2.79 -1.82
N LEU A 61 -8.57 3.44 -2.65
CA LEU A 61 -8.27 4.78 -3.13
C LEU A 61 -9.16 5.79 -2.41
N ILE A 62 -8.56 6.87 -1.91
CA ILE A 62 -9.27 7.98 -1.27
C ILE A 62 -9.04 9.23 -2.11
N GLU A 63 -10.13 9.78 -2.65
CA GLU A 63 -10.15 11.05 -3.37
C GLU A 63 -10.05 12.22 -2.40
N THR A 64 -9.20 13.20 -2.72
CA THR A 64 -9.05 14.44 -1.94
C THR A 64 -9.09 15.66 -2.86
N ASP A 65 -9.16 16.85 -2.32
CA ASP A 65 -9.11 18.11 -3.06
C ASP A 65 -7.70 18.50 -3.56
N ASP A 66 -6.65 17.75 -3.18
CA ASP A 66 -5.26 17.96 -3.62
C ASP A 66 -4.60 16.69 -4.23
N GLY A 67 -5.39 15.69 -4.58
CA GLY A 67 -4.89 14.46 -5.19
C GLY A 67 -5.53 13.21 -4.59
N LEU A 68 -4.76 12.12 -4.55
CA LEU A 68 -5.25 10.80 -4.17
C LEU A 68 -4.35 10.20 -3.08
N ILE A 69 -4.96 9.40 -2.20
CA ILE A 69 -4.26 8.51 -1.26
C ILE A 69 -4.59 7.07 -1.67
N LEU A 70 -3.59 6.22 -1.75
CA LEU A 70 -3.75 4.78 -1.98
C LEU A 70 -3.36 4.02 -0.71
N ILE A 71 -4.13 3.01 -0.33
CA ILE A 71 -3.79 2.07 0.75
C ILE A 71 -3.55 0.71 0.12
N ASP A 72 -2.37 0.14 0.36
CA ASP A 72 -1.83 -1.12 -0.15
C ASP A 72 -1.68 -1.21 -1.68
N GLY A 73 -0.72 -2.00 -2.11
CA GLY A 73 -0.34 -2.20 -3.51
C GLY A 73 -0.56 -3.62 -4.03
N GLY A 74 -1.07 -4.53 -3.19
CA GLY A 74 -1.24 -5.93 -3.57
C GLY A 74 0.08 -6.65 -3.87
N LEU A 75 0.02 -7.70 -4.68
CA LEU A 75 1.17 -8.40 -5.24
C LEU A 75 1.97 -7.50 -6.21
N PRO A 76 3.23 -7.80 -6.55
CA PRO A 76 3.96 -7.06 -7.59
C PRO A 76 3.16 -6.93 -8.90
N GLN A 77 2.51 -8.02 -9.33
CA GLN A 77 1.65 -8.05 -10.52
C GLN A 77 0.29 -7.38 -10.35
N SER A 78 -0.14 -7.06 -9.13
CA SER A 78 -1.39 -6.33 -8.88
C SER A 78 -1.28 -4.84 -9.23
N ALA A 79 -0.07 -4.28 -9.29
CA ALA A 79 0.14 -2.87 -9.61
C ALA A 79 -0.51 -2.45 -10.94
N GLU A 80 -0.43 -3.30 -11.99
CA GLU A 80 -1.07 -3.05 -13.28
C GLU A 80 -2.61 -3.02 -13.19
N ARG A 81 -3.19 -3.89 -12.35
CA ARG A 81 -4.63 -3.94 -12.14
C ARG A 81 -5.12 -2.73 -11.37
N ILE A 82 -4.38 -2.32 -10.33
CA ILE A 82 -4.68 -1.13 -9.53
C ILE A 82 -4.61 0.13 -10.42
N ASP A 83 -3.57 0.29 -11.24
CA ASP A 83 -3.46 1.40 -12.20
C ASP A 83 -4.67 1.41 -13.16
N ALA A 84 -5.01 0.26 -13.74
CA ALA A 84 -6.15 0.14 -14.64
C ALA A 84 -7.49 0.44 -13.94
N SER A 85 -7.70 -0.05 -12.71
CA SER A 85 -8.90 0.21 -11.91
C SER A 85 -9.08 1.69 -11.59
N ILE A 86 -8.00 2.39 -11.21
CA ILE A 86 -8.01 3.83 -10.94
C ILE A 86 -8.39 4.61 -12.20
N ARG A 87 -7.84 4.26 -13.36
CA ARG A 87 -8.19 4.87 -14.65
C ARG A 87 -9.62 4.58 -15.06
N ALA A 88 -10.12 3.36 -14.83
CA ALA A 88 -11.48 2.96 -15.19
C ALA A 88 -12.55 3.78 -14.45
N ILE A 89 -12.29 4.21 -13.23
CA ILE A 89 -13.19 5.11 -12.48
C ILE A 89 -12.94 6.60 -12.72
N GLY A 90 -12.06 6.93 -13.68
CA GLY A 90 -11.87 8.30 -14.18
C GLY A 90 -10.80 9.11 -13.46
N PHE A 91 -9.99 8.51 -12.58
CA PHE A 91 -8.86 9.19 -11.95
C PHE A 91 -7.56 8.97 -12.72
N ASP A 92 -6.63 9.92 -12.56
CA ASP A 92 -5.26 9.77 -13.04
C ASP A 92 -4.37 9.26 -11.88
N PRO A 93 -3.81 8.04 -11.98
CA PRO A 93 -2.91 7.51 -10.96
C PRO A 93 -1.71 8.41 -10.64
N LEU A 94 -1.28 9.25 -11.58
CA LEU A 94 -0.19 10.21 -11.36
C LEU A 94 -0.54 11.29 -10.31
N ASN A 95 -1.81 11.40 -9.93
CA ASN A 95 -2.26 12.28 -8.85
C ASN A 95 -2.18 11.64 -7.46
N ILE A 96 -1.72 10.38 -7.34
CA ILE A 96 -1.45 9.76 -6.03
C ILE A 96 -0.29 10.52 -5.35
N LYS A 97 -0.56 11.09 -4.18
CA LYS A 97 0.39 11.84 -3.35
C LYS A 97 0.97 11.01 -2.21
N ALA A 98 0.17 10.09 -1.70
CA ALA A 98 0.57 9.21 -0.61
C ALA A 98 0.15 7.76 -0.89
N ILE A 99 1.03 6.81 -0.55
CA ILE A 99 0.73 5.38 -0.49
C ILE A 99 0.93 4.96 0.96
N LEU A 100 -0.09 4.39 1.55
CA LEU A 100 -0.10 3.89 2.92
C LEU A 100 -0.04 2.37 2.89
N VAL A 101 0.78 1.76 3.72
CA VAL A 101 0.93 0.30 3.75
C VAL A 101 0.42 -0.23 5.07
N SER A 102 -0.50 -1.20 5.02
CA SER A 102 -1.07 -1.85 6.22
C SER A 102 -0.02 -2.70 6.93
N HIS A 103 0.65 -3.58 6.19
CA HIS A 103 1.79 -4.34 6.68
C HIS A 103 2.72 -4.77 5.52
N PRO A 104 4.00 -5.04 5.82
CA PRO A 104 5.02 -5.22 4.79
C PRO A 104 5.18 -6.69 4.36
N HIS A 105 4.09 -7.35 3.94
CA HIS A 105 4.14 -8.65 3.25
C HIS A 105 3.97 -8.47 1.74
N PHE A 106 4.46 -9.43 0.96
CA PHE A 106 4.52 -9.39 -0.51
C PHE A 106 3.16 -9.22 -1.19
N ASP A 107 2.09 -9.65 -0.54
CA ASP A 107 0.72 -9.58 -1.03
C ASP A 107 0.00 -8.25 -0.72
N HIS A 108 0.63 -7.36 0.04
CA HIS A 108 0.14 -5.99 0.32
C HIS A 108 1.14 -4.93 -0.12
N ALA A 109 2.42 -5.20 0.02
CA ALA A 109 3.51 -4.27 -0.30
C ALA A 109 4.12 -4.51 -1.70
N GLY A 110 3.84 -5.64 -2.35
CA GLY A 110 4.52 -6.09 -3.55
C GLY A 110 4.46 -5.11 -4.73
N GLY A 111 3.30 -4.50 -4.96
CA GLY A 111 3.10 -3.53 -6.04
C GLY A 111 3.51 -2.10 -5.70
N VAL A 112 3.83 -1.81 -4.42
CA VAL A 112 4.09 -0.44 -3.95
C VAL A 112 5.30 0.19 -4.65
N ALA A 113 6.38 -0.56 -4.89
CA ALA A 113 7.58 -0.04 -5.53
C ALA A 113 7.31 0.45 -6.96
N ALA A 114 6.59 -0.35 -7.77
CA ALA A 114 6.18 0.03 -9.13
C ALA A 114 5.26 1.26 -9.13
N LEU A 115 4.27 1.29 -8.25
CA LEU A 115 3.36 2.41 -8.09
C LEU A 115 4.10 3.67 -7.62
N GLN A 116 5.04 3.56 -6.68
CA GLN A 116 5.87 4.68 -6.25
C GLN A 116 6.72 5.24 -7.39
N ARG A 117 7.40 4.38 -8.17
CA ARG A 117 8.20 4.83 -9.32
C ARG A 117 7.39 5.62 -10.33
N MET A 118 6.17 5.16 -10.63
CA MET A 118 5.27 5.83 -11.55
C MET A 118 4.76 7.16 -10.99
N THR A 119 4.25 7.17 -9.75
CA THR A 119 3.50 8.30 -9.18
C THR A 119 4.40 9.35 -8.54
N ARG A 120 5.55 8.94 -7.99
CA ARG A 120 6.42 9.73 -7.10
C ARG A 120 5.74 10.04 -5.75
N ALA A 121 4.76 9.25 -5.36
CA ALA A 121 4.07 9.39 -4.09
C ALA A 121 5.01 9.13 -2.90
N ASN A 122 4.75 9.79 -1.78
CA ASN A 122 5.39 9.44 -0.51
C ASN A 122 4.77 8.15 0.02
N VAL A 123 5.60 7.20 0.42
CA VAL A 123 5.14 5.95 1.03
C VAL A 123 5.25 6.06 2.53
N PHE A 124 4.19 5.64 3.25
CA PHE A 124 4.11 5.69 4.71
C PHE A 124 3.84 4.32 5.30
N SER A 125 4.51 4.02 6.41
CA SER A 125 4.29 2.83 7.23
C SER A 125 4.78 3.10 8.65
N SER A 126 4.59 2.15 9.58
CA SER A 126 5.21 2.22 10.91
C SER A 126 6.74 2.18 10.81
N ASP A 127 7.42 2.50 11.92
CA ASP A 127 8.90 2.39 11.98
C ASP A 127 9.40 1.00 11.57
N ALA A 128 8.78 -0.06 12.10
CA ALA A 128 9.15 -1.44 11.76
C ALA A 128 8.81 -1.77 10.29
N GLY A 129 7.62 -1.34 9.81
CA GLY A 129 7.21 -1.51 8.43
C GLY A 129 8.12 -0.80 7.44
N ALA A 130 8.58 0.41 7.76
CA ALA A 130 9.48 1.18 6.91
C ALA A 130 10.84 0.48 6.70
N VAL A 131 11.36 -0.21 7.71
CA VAL A 131 12.60 -1.00 7.60
C VAL A 131 12.40 -2.17 6.62
N THR A 132 11.31 -2.92 6.77
CA THR A 132 11.00 -4.07 5.91
C THR A 132 10.70 -3.63 4.46
N LEU A 133 9.91 -2.57 4.27
CA LEU A 133 9.61 -2.00 2.96
C LEU A 133 10.87 -1.54 2.22
N SER A 134 11.79 -0.86 2.92
CA SER A 134 13.02 -0.35 2.30
C SER A 134 13.99 -1.46 1.91
N SER A 135 13.98 -2.59 2.63
CA SER A 135 14.80 -3.75 2.29
C SER A 135 14.14 -4.69 1.28
N GLY A 136 12.81 -4.72 1.22
CA GLY A 136 12.02 -5.71 0.49
C GLY A 136 12.13 -7.13 1.06
N ARG A 137 12.57 -7.28 2.32
CA ARG A 137 12.87 -8.56 2.96
C ARG A 137 12.32 -8.61 4.37
N LEU A 138 11.73 -9.74 4.72
CA LEU A 138 11.24 -10.00 6.08
C LEU A 138 12.41 -10.09 7.06
N GLY A 139 12.25 -9.52 8.24
CA GLY A 139 13.18 -9.68 9.37
C GLY A 139 12.97 -11.01 10.10
N ALA A 140 13.96 -11.45 10.86
CA ALA A 140 13.88 -12.70 11.63
C ALA A 140 12.82 -12.68 12.75
N ASP A 141 12.25 -11.53 13.04
CA ASP A 141 11.15 -11.32 13.97
C ASP A 141 9.77 -11.42 13.32
N ASP A 142 9.73 -11.50 11.98
CA ASP A 142 8.48 -11.70 11.24
C ASP A 142 8.02 -13.16 11.33
N PRO A 143 6.71 -13.40 11.59
CA PRO A 143 6.18 -14.76 11.66
C PRO A 143 6.38 -15.61 10.41
N GLN A 144 6.42 -14.99 9.23
CA GLN A 144 6.55 -15.66 7.94
C GLN A 144 8.01 -15.73 7.44
N TYR A 145 8.97 -15.24 8.22
CA TYR A 145 10.38 -15.30 7.85
C TYR A 145 10.88 -16.75 7.68
N VAL A 146 11.59 -16.99 6.58
CA VAL A 146 12.30 -18.26 6.33
C VAL A 146 13.79 -17.96 6.14
N ALA A 147 14.61 -18.49 7.05
CA ALA A 147 16.04 -18.23 7.02
C ALA A 147 16.71 -18.74 5.73
N ASP A 148 17.70 -18.00 5.26
CA ASP A 148 18.54 -18.34 4.10
C ASP A 148 17.75 -18.49 2.77
N THR A 149 16.57 -17.86 2.67
CA THR A 149 15.75 -17.83 1.44
C THR A 149 15.30 -16.40 1.10
N ASP A 150 14.79 -16.24 -0.13
CA ASP A 150 14.10 -15.02 -0.57
C ASP A 150 12.57 -15.16 -0.47
N GLU A 151 12.07 -16.19 0.22
CA GLU A 151 10.65 -16.42 0.41
C GLU A 151 10.02 -15.23 1.17
N GLY A 152 8.87 -14.76 0.69
CA GLY A 152 8.21 -13.57 1.22
C GLY A 152 8.85 -12.23 0.85
N SER A 153 9.97 -12.22 0.07
CA SER A 153 10.57 -10.98 -0.39
C SER A 153 9.75 -10.32 -1.49
N PHE A 154 9.88 -9.01 -1.59
CA PHE A 154 9.18 -8.19 -2.59
C PHE A 154 10.08 -7.04 -3.06
N PRO A 155 9.74 -6.32 -4.15
CA PRO A 155 10.53 -5.20 -4.63
C PRO A 155 10.71 -4.12 -3.56
N PRO A 156 11.95 -3.72 -3.24
CA PRO A 156 12.21 -2.72 -2.21
C PRO A 156 11.67 -1.35 -2.60
N VAL A 157 11.10 -0.64 -1.63
CA VAL A 157 10.55 0.71 -1.79
C VAL A 157 11.64 1.73 -1.48
N GLU A 158 11.92 2.66 -2.40
CA GLU A 158 13.09 3.55 -2.29
C GLU A 158 13.00 4.55 -1.12
N HIS A 159 11.87 5.19 -0.95
CA HIS A 159 11.69 6.24 0.06
C HIS A 159 10.43 5.96 0.87
N VAL A 160 10.61 5.42 2.06
CA VAL A 160 9.54 5.17 3.02
C VAL A 160 9.68 6.14 4.18
N THR A 161 8.60 6.85 4.48
CA THR A 161 8.49 7.71 5.65
C THR A 161 7.86 6.92 6.78
N ALA A 162 8.58 6.76 7.87
CA ALA A 162 8.01 6.23 9.10
C ALA A 162 7.05 7.25 9.70
N ILE A 163 5.86 6.79 10.12
CA ILE A 163 4.84 7.60 10.79
C ILE A 163 4.56 7.01 12.16
N GLY A 164 4.48 7.84 13.18
CA GLY A 164 4.22 7.42 14.57
C GLY A 164 2.78 6.96 14.81
N ASP A 165 2.59 6.14 15.85
CA ASP A 165 1.25 5.74 16.29
C ASP A 165 0.40 6.96 16.68
N GLY A 166 -0.82 7.01 16.17
CA GLY A 166 -1.76 8.12 16.38
C GLY A 166 -1.53 9.34 15.49
N GLU A 167 -0.45 9.38 14.68
CA GLU A 167 -0.18 10.47 13.73
C GLU A 167 -1.05 10.37 12.47
N PHE A 168 -1.06 11.46 11.69
CA PHE A 168 -1.89 11.58 10.49
C PHE A 168 -1.06 11.79 9.22
N VAL A 169 -1.43 11.09 8.15
CA VAL A 169 -1.06 11.46 6.79
C VAL A 169 -2.16 12.32 6.22
N SER A 170 -1.81 13.53 5.77
CA SER A 170 -2.77 14.51 5.24
C SER A 170 -2.49 14.78 3.77
N VAL A 171 -3.54 14.72 2.93
CA VAL A 171 -3.53 15.16 1.54
C VAL A 171 -4.80 16.00 1.34
N GLY A 172 -4.62 17.26 0.98
CA GLY A 172 -5.72 18.22 0.94
C GLY A 172 -6.46 18.28 2.28
N SER A 173 -7.79 18.14 2.23
CA SER A 173 -8.66 18.17 3.40
C SER A 173 -8.82 16.81 4.11
N VAL A 174 -8.28 15.73 3.55
CA VAL A 174 -8.40 14.38 4.13
C VAL A 174 -7.22 14.06 5.04
N ASN A 175 -7.53 13.56 6.23
CA ASN A 175 -6.56 13.10 7.21
C ASN A 175 -6.78 11.62 7.49
N VAL A 176 -5.77 10.79 7.22
CA VAL A 176 -5.77 9.36 7.50
C VAL A 176 -4.86 9.08 8.69
N LYS A 177 -5.43 8.53 9.77
CA LYS A 177 -4.72 8.25 11.01
C LYS A 177 -4.05 6.88 10.96
N ALA A 178 -2.79 6.84 11.36
CA ALA A 178 -2.07 5.59 11.63
C ALA A 178 -2.39 5.09 13.05
N ASN A 179 -2.82 3.84 13.18
CA ASN A 179 -3.02 3.19 14.46
C ASN A 179 -2.20 1.90 14.45
N TYR A 180 -1.20 1.78 15.29
CA TYR A 180 -0.37 0.59 15.35
C TYR A 180 -1.15 -0.60 15.90
N THR A 181 -1.16 -1.68 15.13
CA THR A 181 -1.86 -2.92 15.47
C THR A 181 -0.96 -4.14 15.23
N PRO A 182 0.20 -4.20 15.93
CA PRO A 182 1.18 -5.27 15.71
C PRO A 182 0.67 -6.64 16.15
N GLY A 183 1.21 -7.69 15.53
CA GLY A 183 0.87 -9.07 15.87
C GLY A 183 0.97 -10.01 14.69
N HIS A 184 0.31 -9.68 13.57
CA HIS A 184 0.49 -10.34 12.29
C HIS A 184 1.91 -10.06 11.75
N THR A 185 2.31 -8.79 11.77
CA THR A 185 3.71 -8.36 11.69
C THR A 185 4.02 -7.36 12.81
N GLN A 186 5.29 -7.01 12.99
CA GLN A 186 5.69 -5.91 13.88
C GLN A 186 5.32 -4.54 13.28
N GLY A 187 5.23 -4.49 11.95
CA GLY A 187 4.97 -3.28 11.18
C GLY A 187 3.51 -2.98 10.91
N SER A 188 2.58 -3.76 11.44
CA SER A 188 1.14 -3.68 11.18
C SER A 188 0.51 -2.36 11.61
N VAL A 189 -0.23 -1.73 10.69
CA VAL A 189 -0.93 -0.45 10.87
C VAL A 189 -2.39 -0.56 10.40
N THR A 190 -3.32 -0.28 11.27
CA THR A 190 -4.73 -0.05 10.93
C THR A 190 -4.91 1.43 10.58
N TRP A 191 -5.44 1.72 9.39
CA TRP A 191 -5.67 3.07 8.90
C TRP A 191 -7.11 3.48 9.12
N THR A 192 -7.35 4.70 9.62
CA THR A 192 -8.71 5.21 9.88
C THR A 192 -8.89 6.62 9.34
N TRP A 193 -10.08 6.89 8.76
CA TRP A 193 -10.45 8.21 8.24
C TRP A 193 -11.96 8.39 8.23
N GLU A 194 -12.40 9.62 8.03
CA GLU A 194 -13.80 9.92 7.69
C GLU A 194 -13.99 9.98 6.18
N SER A 195 -14.98 9.27 5.68
CA SER A 195 -15.43 9.34 4.29
C SER A 195 -16.79 10.02 4.21
N CYS A 196 -16.89 11.12 3.47
CA CYS A 196 -18.08 11.97 3.45
C CYS A 196 -18.77 11.93 2.09
N ALA A 197 -20.10 11.78 2.10
CA ALA A 197 -20.98 11.94 0.93
C ALA A 197 -22.10 12.90 1.29
N LEU A 198 -22.21 14.00 0.56
CA LEU A 198 -23.17 15.07 0.82
C LEU A 198 -23.07 15.56 2.28
N ASN A 199 -24.04 15.22 3.12
CA ASN A 199 -24.11 15.62 4.54
C ASN A 199 -23.88 14.47 5.51
N THR A 200 -23.39 13.30 5.00
CA THR A 200 -23.15 12.12 5.82
C THR A 200 -21.68 11.77 5.78
N CYS A 201 -21.01 11.79 6.92
CA CYS A 201 -19.65 11.30 7.08
C CYS A 201 -19.69 9.98 7.87
N LEU A 202 -18.94 8.99 7.41
CA LEU A 202 -18.80 7.68 8.03
C LEU A 202 -17.35 7.44 8.42
N ASN A 203 -17.16 6.85 9.59
CA ASN A 203 -15.84 6.41 10.04
C ASN A 203 -15.47 5.12 9.34
N VAL A 204 -14.37 5.14 8.58
CA VAL A 204 -13.83 3.98 7.90
C VAL A 204 -12.63 3.47 8.67
N VAL A 205 -12.60 2.17 8.90
CA VAL A 205 -11.48 1.44 9.50
C VAL A 205 -10.98 0.43 8.47
N TYR A 206 -9.76 0.63 7.96
CA TYR A 206 -9.03 -0.40 7.22
C TYR A 206 -8.18 -1.16 8.23
N ALA A 207 -8.80 -2.19 8.82
CA ALA A 207 -8.19 -3.01 9.85
C ALA A 207 -7.13 -3.91 9.26
N ASP A 208 -5.90 -3.81 9.77
CA ASP A 208 -4.84 -4.71 9.35
C ASP A 208 -5.12 -6.17 9.74
N SER A 209 -4.39 -7.09 9.11
CA SER A 209 -4.54 -8.52 9.30
C SER A 209 -4.35 -8.93 10.77
N LEU A 210 -5.28 -9.74 11.27
CA LEU A 210 -5.22 -10.39 12.60
C LEU A 210 -5.09 -11.91 12.48
N THR A 211 -4.44 -12.39 11.43
CA THR A 211 -4.29 -13.83 11.15
C THR A 211 -2.97 -14.36 11.67
N ALA A 212 -3.00 -15.54 12.28
CA ALA A 212 -1.82 -16.22 12.82
C ALA A 212 -1.17 -17.12 11.75
N VAL A 213 -0.71 -16.51 10.65
CA VAL A 213 0.05 -17.21 9.60
C VAL A 213 1.53 -17.13 9.90
N SER A 214 2.26 -18.24 9.79
CA SER A 214 3.70 -18.27 10.05
C SER A 214 4.41 -19.34 9.24
N SER A 215 5.71 -19.16 9.07
CA SER A 215 6.64 -20.18 8.63
C SER A 215 6.78 -21.29 9.68
N GLN A 216 7.35 -22.43 9.26
CA GLN A 216 7.62 -23.54 10.16
C GLN A 216 8.64 -23.13 11.23
N GLY A 217 8.33 -23.39 12.50
CA GLY A 217 9.21 -23.12 13.64
C GLY A 217 8.94 -21.80 14.36
N PHE A 218 8.15 -20.89 13.83
CA PHE A 218 7.71 -19.69 14.55
C PHE A 218 6.64 -20.04 15.59
N SER A 219 6.70 -19.42 16.74
CA SER A 219 5.71 -19.58 17.81
C SER A 219 5.14 -18.25 18.23
N PHE A 220 3.87 -17.99 17.88
CA PHE A 220 3.15 -16.78 18.30
C PHE A 220 3.12 -16.61 19.83
N ALA A 221 2.99 -17.72 20.58
CA ALA A 221 2.99 -17.66 22.04
C ALA A 221 4.37 -17.33 22.61
N ALA A 222 5.45 -17.95 22.09
CA ALA A 222 6.80 -17.74 22.59
C ALA A 222 7.37 -16.37 22.22
N SER A 223 7.00 -15.82 21.05
CA SER A 223 7.42 -14.50 20.57
C SER A 223 6.62 -13.34 21.19
N GLY A 224 5.53 -13.63 21.91
CA GLY A 224 4.57 -12.64 22.39
C GLY A 224 3.65 -12.08 21.29
N ALA A 225 3.74 -12.55 20.04
CA ALA A 225 2.90 -12.07 18.96
C ALA A 225 1.41 -12.36 19.18
N ALA A 226 1.07 -13.50 19.79
CA ALA A 226 -0.31 -13.81 20.16
C ALA A 226 -0.92 -12.77 21.11
N GLN A 227 -0.15 -12.33 22.11
CA GLN A 227 -0.62 -11.30 23.05
C GLN A 227 -0.83 -9.95 22.33
N ARG A 228 0.13 -9.55 21.46
CA ARG A 228 0.00 -8.32 20.67
C ARG A 228 -1.21 -8.36 19.74
N MET A 229 -1.50 -9.50 19.09
CA MET A 229 -2.71 -9.65 18.26
C MET A 229 -4.00 -9.46 19.06
N VAL A 230 -4.08 -9.99 20.29
CA VAL A 230 -5.24 -9.80 21.18
C VAL A 230 -5.38 -8.34 21.56
N GLU A 231 -4.29 -7.66 21.91
CA GLU A 231 -4.28 -6.23 22.24
C GLU A 231 -4.69 -5.38 21.02
N SER A 232 -4.15 -5.69 19.83
CA SER A 232 -4.51 -5.03 18.57
C SER A 232 -5.98 -5.24 18.19
N ALA A 233 -6.51 -6.46 18.37
CA ALA A 233 -7.93 -6.73 18.17
C ALA A 233 -8.82 -5.89 19.11
N GLY A 234 -8.43 -5.74 20.38
CA GLY A 234 -9.08 -4.86 21.33
C GLY A 234 -9.04 -3.39 20.88
N THR A 235 -7.87 -2.92 20.46
CA THR A 235 -7.68 -1.57 19.92
C THR A 235 -8.59 -1.30 18.74
N ILE A 236 -8.66 -2.23 17.76
CA ILE A 236 -9.52 -2.09 16.57
C ILE A 236 -11.00 -2.10 16.98
N ALA A 237 -11.40 -2.98 17.91
CA ALA A 237 -12.78 -3.10 18.37
C ALA A 237 -13.31 -1.83 19.07
N ASP A 238 -12.41 -1.05 19.67
CA ASP A 238 -12.74 0.21 20.36
C ASP A 238 -12.76 1.43 19.40
N MET A 239 -12.39 1.28 18.13
CA MET A 239 -12.42 2.37 17.15
C MET A 239 -13.85 2.72 16.73
N PRO A 240 -14.17 4.01 16.54
CA PRO A 240 -15.38 4.42 15.82
C PRO A 240 -15.35 3.80 14.41
N CYS A 241 -16.33 2.96 14.08
CA CYS A 241 -16.35 2.21 12.83
C CYS A 241 -17.78 2.10 12.30
N ASP A 242 -18.03 2.73 11.15
CA ASP A 242 -19.26 2.58 10.38
C ASP A 242 -19.04 1.65 9.18
N ILE A 243 -17.80 1.63 8.64
CA ILE A 243 -17.36 0.77 7.53
C ILE A 243 -16.05 0.09 7.93
N LEU A 244 -16.07 -1.24 7.96
CA LEU A 244 -14.88 -2.06 8.20
C LEU A 244 -14.39 -2.63 6.88
N LEU A 245 -13.10 -2.40 6.58
CA LEU A 245 -12.37 -2.97 5.45
C LEU A 245 -11.16 -3.74 5.97
N SER A 246 -10.61 -4.66 5.18
CA SER A 246 -9.36 -5.35 5.51
C SER A 246 -8.52 -5.64 4.27
N PRO A 247 -7.23 -5.99 4.45
CA PRO A 247 -6.33 -6.34 3.36
C PRO A 247 -6.80 -7.54 2.52
N HIS A 248 -7.54 -8.47 3.13
CA HIS A 248 -8.15 -9.60 2.43
C HIS A 248 -9.68 -9.51 2.51
N PRO A 249 -10.37 -9.17 1.39
CA PRO A 249 -11.81 -8.91 1.39
C PRO A 249 -12.66 -10.15 1.72
N PHE A 250 -12.18 -11.35 1.41
CA PHE A 250 -12.90 -12.59 1.67
C PHE A 250 -13.19 -12.88 3.16
N PHE A 251 -12.47 -12.22 4.10
CA PHE A 251 -12.80 -12.33 5.53
C PHE A 251 -14.14 -11.71 5.89
N PHE A 252 -14.67 -10.83 5.07
CA PHE A 252 -15.94 -10.14 5.28
C PHE A 252 -17.01 -10.53 4.25
N GLY A 253 -16.72 -11.50 3.38
CA GLY A 253 -17.66 -11.98 2.37
C GLY A 253 -17.89 -10.98 1.24
N MET A 254 -16.91 -10.15 0.97
CA MET A 254 -16.87 -9.26 -0.19
C MET A 254 -16.41 -10.01 -1.41
#